data_c3d0bfc5685d60c69770be2d59bd3273
#
_entry.id   c3d0bfc5685d60c69770be2d59bd3273
#
_cell.length_a   1.000
_cell.length_b   1.000
_cell.length_c   1.000
_cell.angle_alpha   90.00
_cell.angle_beta   90.00
_cell.angle_gamma   90.00
#
_symmetry.space_group_name_H-M   'P 1'
#
loop_
_entity.id
_entity.type
_entity.pdbx_description
1 polymer ?
#
loop_
_entity_poly.entity_id
_entity_poly.type
_entity_poly.pdbx_seq_one_letter_code
_entity_poly.pdbx_strand_id
1 'polypeptide(L)'
;MAVTKIKPIRGTVNKALAYILDPQKTDDAFYVSSYGCAASDAAAKEFEWTRNLAVQQGMQMPKVLARHLIQSFDIGEVTPEEAHEVGKQLADEWLKGKYEYVIATHIDKGHCHNHIIFNAVNYVDFHAYRSNKRTCLLYTSPSPRDLSTS
;
A
#
# COMPACT_ATOMS: atom_id res chain seq x y z
N MET A 1 -7.57 11.33 14.10
CA MET A 1 -8.33 10.75 12.98
C MET A 1 -7.40 10.51 11.79
N ALA A 2 -7.39 9.32 11.26
CA ALA A 2 -6.49 8.99 10.16
C ALA A 2 -6.97 9.59 8.84
N VAL A 3 -6.02 10.05 8.02
CA VAL A 3 -6.30 10.62 6.70
C VAL A 3 -5.64 9.73 5.66
N THR A 4 -6.36 9.42 4.57
CA THR A 4 -5.82 8.61 3.48
C THR A 4 -5.72 9.43 2.20
N LYS A 5 -4.62 9.17 1.45
CA LYS A 5 -4.38 9.74 0.13
C LYS A 5 -3.89 8.64 -0.79
N ILE A 6 -4.21 8.75 -2.08
CA ILE A 6 -3.74 7.80 -3.07
C ILE A 6 -3.09 8.57 -4.22
N LYS A 7 -1.94 8.09 -4.69
CA LYS A 7 -1.16 8.71 -5.77
C LYS A 7 -0.80 7.68 -6.82
N PRO A 8 -0.83 8.03 -8.10
CA PRO A 8 -0.38 7.12 -9.16
C PRO A 8 1.16 7.09 -9.26
N ILE A 9 1.70 5.92 -9.60
CA ILE A 9 3.11 5.75 -9.93
C ILE A 9 3.16 5.30 -11.38
N ARG A 10 3.66 6.16 -12.29
CA ARG A 10 3.69 5.90 -13.72
C ARG A 10 5.03 5.38 -14.22
N GLY A 11 6.05 5.39 -13.37
CA GLY A 11 7.38 4.86 -13.65
C GLY A 11 8.12 4.70 -12.34
N THR A 12 9.35 4.22 -12.38
CA THR A 12 10.24 4.15 -11.20
C THR A 12 9.61 3.52 -9.95
N VAL A 13 8.87 2.43 -10.12
CA VAL A 13 8.25 1.69 -9.01
C VAL A 13 9.33 1.25 -8.00
N ASN A 14 10.49 0.82 -8.52
CA ASN A 14 11.62 0.41 -7.67
C ASN A 14 12.12 1.54 -6.76
N LYS A 15 12.14 2.79 -7.25
CA LYS A 15 12.56 3.94 -6.44
C LYS A 15 11.52 4.27 -5.37
N ALA A 16 10.24 4.16 -5.69
CA ALA A 16 9.17 4.37 -4.72
C ALA A 16 9.23 3.33 -3.61
N LEU A 17 9.46 2.07 -3.96
CA LEU A 17 9.62 1.00 -2.97
C LEU A 17 10.86 1.22 -2.10
N ALA A 18 11.99 1.60 -2.70
CA ALA A 18 13.21 1.89 -1.95
C ALA A 18 12.98 3.03 -0.95
N TYR A 19 12.22 4.05 -1.34
CA TYR A 19 11.91 5.16 -0.45
C TYR A 19 11.10 4.72 0.77
N ILE A 20 10.03 3.95 0.57
CA ILE A 20 9.18 3.54 1.70
C ILE A 20 9.87 2.50 2.58
N LEU A 21 10.86 1.78 2.05
CA LEU A 21 11.57 0.72 2.77
C LEU A 21 12.84 1.23 3.46
N ASP A 22 13.09 2.54 3.48
CA ASP A 22 14.26 3.14 4.12
C ASP A 22 14.33 2.70 5.59
N PRO A 23 15.43 2.00 6.02
CA PRO A 23 15.52 1.52 7.39
C PRO A 23 15.45 2.60 8.46
N GLN A 24 15.91 3.81 8.14
CA GLN A 24 15.83 4.94 9.07
C GLN A 24 14.41 5.39 9.35
N LYS A 25 13.49 5.15 8.41
CA LYS A 25 12.08 5.54 8.55
C LYS A 25 11.20 4.42 9.09
N THR A 26 11.64 3.16 8.95
CA THR A 26 10.85 1.98 9.28
C THR A 26 11.37 1.21 10.49
N ASP A 27 12.25 1.81 11.30
CA ASP A 27 12.89 1.16 12.45
C ASP A 27 13.54 -0.16 12.02
N ASP A 28 14.51 -0.06 11.07
CA ASP A 28 15.27 -1.19 10.50
C ASP A 28 14.36 -2.28 9.91
N ALA A 29 13.29 -1.84 9.23
CA ALA A 29 12.32 -2.69 8.55
C ALA A 29 11.46 -3.54 9.49
N PHE A 30 11.41 -3.19 10.78
CA PHE A 30 10.56 -3.87 11.75
C PHE A 30 9.08 -3.72 11.39
N TYR A 31 8.69 -2.57 10.82
CA TYR A 31 7.31 -2.28 10.42
C TYR A 31 7.15 -2.32 8.90
N VAL A 32 7.56 -3.45 8.30
CA VAL A 32 7.40 -3.70 6.87
C VAL A 32 6.72 -5.05 6.70
N SER A 33 5.69 -5.09 5.84
CA SER A 33 4.98 -6.33 5.49
C SER A 33 4.64 -6.31 4.01
N SER A 34 4.26 -7.44 3.47
CA SER A 34 3.84 -7.54 2.08
C SER A 34 2.75 -8.60 1.92
N TYR A 35 2.09 -8.58 0.77
CA TYR A 35 1.09 -9.56 0.40
C TYR A 35 1.28 -9.93 -1.06
N GLY A 36 1.43 -11.22 -1.32
CA GLY A 36 1.60 -11.73 -2.67
C GLY A 36 2.94 -11.43 -3.33
N CYS A 37 3.87 -10.80 -2.60
CA CYS A 37 5.18 -10.42 -3.12
C CYS A 37 6.18 -10.32 -1.97
N ALA A 38 7.46 -10.09 -2.31
CA ALA A 38 8.50 -9.90 -1.32
C ALA A 38 8.32 -8.57 -0.57
N ALA A 39 8.67 -8.54 0.71
CA ALA A 39 8.66 -7.32 1.52
C ALA A 39 9.98 -6.54 1.32
N SER A 40 10.33 -6.28 0.05
CA SER A 40 11.56 -5.62 -0.33
C SER A 40 11.38 -4.92 -1.68
N ASP A 41 12.41 -4.24 -2.15
CA ASP A 41 12.40 -3.59 -3.46
C ASP A 41 12.30 -4.60 -4.62
N ALA A 42 12.58 -5.88 -4.37
CA ALA A 42 12.35 -6.95 -5.33
C ALA A 42 10.87 -7.04 -5.75
N ALA A 43 9.95 -6.54 -4.94
CA ALA A 43 8.54 -6.47 -5.29
C ALA A 43 8.30 -5.73 -6.61
N ALA A 44 9.15 -4.77 -6.96
CA ALA A 44 9.04 -4.05 -8.24
C ALA A 44 9.08 -5.00 -9.43
N LYS A 45 9.96 -6.00 -9.39
CA LYS A 45 10.05 -7.01 -10.45
C LYS A 45 8.87 -7.96 -10.43
N GLU A 46 8.37 -8.30 -9.26
CA GLU A 46 7.20 -9.15 -9.13
C GLU A 46 5.95 -8.45 -9.67
N PHE A 47 5.82 -7.13 -9.41
CA PHE A 47 4.75 -6.32 -9.98
C PHE A 47 4.84 -6.30 -11.51
N GLU A 48 6.04 -6.11 -12.05
CA GLU A 48 6.29 -6.11 -13.49
C GLU A 48 5.91 -7.45 -14.12
N TRP A 49 6.28 -8.54 -13.45
CA TRP A 49 5.92 -9.90 -13.91
C TRP A 49 4.40 -10.03 -14.02
N THR A 50 3.66 -9.62 -13.00
CA THR A 50 2.19 -9.69 -13.01
C THR A 50 1.60 -8.82 -14.12
N ARG A 51 2.13 -7.61 -14.33
CA ARG A 51 1.68 -6.76 -15.43
C ARG A 51 1.93 -7.41 -16.80
N ASN A 52 3.08 -8.05 -16.97
CA ASN A 52 3.43 -8.73 -18.22
C ASN A 52 2.52 -9.94 -18.45
N LEU A 53 2.18 -10.68 -17.41
CA LEU A 53 1.20 -11.77 -17.51
C LEU A 53 -0.17 -11.25 -17.94
N ALA A 54 -0.58 -10.10 -17.41
CA ALA A 54 -1.84 -9.46 -17.80
C ALA A 54 -1.84 -9.13 -19.29
N VAL A 55 -0.74 -8.61 -19.81
CA VAL A 55 -0.59 -8.30 -21.24
C VAL A 55 -0.67 -9.58 -22.07
N GLN A 56 -0.06 -10.67 -21.62
CA GLN A 56 -0.14 -11.97 -22.28
C GLN A 56 -1.57 -12.51 -22.32
N GLN A 57 -2.40 -12.13 -21.35
CA GLN A 57 -3.82 -12.51 -21.32
C GLN A 57 -4.69 -11.57 -22.16
N GLY A 58 -4.09 -10.65 -22.90
CA GLY A 58 -4.83 -9.75 -23.77
C GLY A 58 -5.15 -8.39 -23.17
N MET A 59 -4.70 -8.11 -21.95
CA MET A 59 -4.90 -6.82 -21.31
C MET A 59 -3.92 -5.78 -21.87
N GLN A 60 -4.36 -4.53 -21.95
CA GLN A 60 -3.48 -3.44 -22.33
C GLN A 60 -2.59 -3.07 -21.13
N MET A 61 -1.30 -2.80 -21.39
CA MET A 61 -0.40 -2.33 -20.34
C MET A 61 -0.93 -1.03 -19.75
N PRO A 62 -1.16 -0.96 -18.42
CA PRO A 62 -1.68 0.25 -17.81
C PRO A 62 -0.64 1.37 -17.82
N LYS A 63 -1.10 2.62 -17.97
CA LYS A 63 -0.22 3.79 -17.88
C LYS A 63 0.26 4.02 -16.46
N VAL A 64 -0.56 3.70 -15.48
CA VAL A 64 -0.20 3.73 -14.07
C VAL A 64 0.31 2.34 -13.72
N LEU A 65 1.55 2.22 -13.27
CA LEU A 65 2.19 0.94 -13.02
C LEU A 65 1.94 0.43 -11.60
N ALA A 66 1.76 1.34 -10.67
CA ALA A 66 1.45 1.03 -9.27
C ALA A 66 0.76 2.24 -8.65
N ARG A 67 0.21 2.05 -7.45
CA ARG A 67 -0.38 3.16 -6.71
C ARG A 67 0.18 3.19 -5.30
N HIS A 68 0.32 4.38 -4.78
CA HIS A 68 0.86 4.65 -3.45
C HIS A 68 -0.27 5.17 -2.58
N LEU A 69 -0.73 4.35 -1.65
CA LEU A 69 -1.76 4.70 -0.68
C LEU A 69 -1.06 5.13 0.61
N ILE A 70 -1.37 6.31 1.11
CA ILE A 70 -0.75 6.87 2.31
C ILE A 70 -1.83 7.07 3.36
N GLN A 71 -1.60 6.52 4.56
CA GLN A 71 -2.48 6.68 5.70
C GLN A 71 -1.69 7.39 6.80
N SER A 72 -2.17 8.57 7.24
CA SER A 72 -1.47 9.42 8.21
C SER A 72 -2.26 9.49 9.51
N PHE A 73 -1.56 9.47 10.63
CA PHE A 73 -2.14 9.57 11.97
C PHE A 73 -1.63 10.81 12.67
N ASP A 74 -2.43 11.34 13.59
CA ASP A 74 -2.02 12.44 14.44
C ASP A 74 -0.99 11.99 15.47
N ILE A 75 -0.22 12.95 16.00
CA ILE A 75 0.78 12.67 17.04
C ILE A 75 0.09 12.02 18.24
N GLY A 76 0.63 10.86 18.66
CA GLY A 76 0.12 10.14 19.82
C GLY A 76 -1.20 9.42 19.63
N GLU A 77 -1.76 9.44 18.41
CA GLU A 77 -3.02 8.74 18.12
C GLU A 77 -2.84 7.22 18.16
N VAL A 78 -1.71 6.74 17.66
CA VAL A 78 -1.41 5.31 17.58
C VAL A 78 0.06 5.06 17.93
N THR A 79 0.36 3.85 18.40
CA THR A 79 1.75 3.38 18.45
C THR A 79 2.14 2.91 17.04
N PRO A 80 3.45 2.80 16.74
CA PRO A 80 3.88 2.28 15.43
C PRO A 80 3.33 0.89 15.12
N GLU A 81 3.23 0.02 16.13
CA GLU A 81 2.68 -1.32 15.98
C GLU A 81 1.20 -1.27 15.63
N GLU A 82 0.43 -0.44 16.33
CA GLU A 82 -0.99 -0.24 16.04
C GLU A 82 -1.19 0.35 14.65
N ALA A 83 -0.35 1.33 14.28
CA ALA A 83 -0.42 1.95 12.95
C ALA A 83 -0.21 0.91 11.86
N HIS A 84 0.79 0.02 12.04
CA HIS A 84 1.09 -1.02 11.06
C HIS A 84 -0.08 -2.00 10.92
N GLU A 85 -0.67 -2.43 12.02
CA GLU A 85 -1.83 -3.33 11.99
C GLU A 85 -3.05 -2.67 11.35
N VAL A 86 -3.31 -1.41 11.65
CA VAL A 86 -4.40 -0.64 11.02
C VAL A 86 -4.16 -0.54 9.50
N GLY A 87 -2.91 -0.30 9.10
CA GLY A 87 -2.56 -0.22 7.68
C GLY A 87 -2.76 -1.54 6.95
N LYS A 88 -2.39 -2.65 7.58
CA LYS A 88 -2.60 -3.99 7.00
C LYS A 88 -4.09 -4.28 6.83
N GLN A 89 -4.91 -3.94 7.81
CA GLN A 89 -6.35 -4.11 7.71
C GLN A 89 -6.95 -3.24 6.61
N LEU A 90 -6.48 -1.99 6.50
CA LEU A 90 -6.92 -1.11 5.41
C LEU A 90 -6.58 -1.72 4.05
N ALA A 91 -5.37 -2.23 3.88
CA ALA A 91 -4.94 -2.85 2.63
C ALA A 91 -5.79 -4.08 2.31
N ASP A 92 -6.06 -4.92 3.30
CA ASP A 92 -6.87 -6.12 3.12
C ASP A 92 -8.30 -5.77 2.67
N GLU A 93 -8.89 -4.76 3.29
CA GLU A 93 -10.26 -4.32 2.95
C GLU A 93 -10.29 -3.61 1.60
N TRP A 94 -9.29 -2.77 1.33
CA TRP A 94 -9.23 -1.98 0.10
C TRP A 94 -8.95 -2.84 -1.12
N LEU A 95 -7.99 -3.76 -0.99
CA LEU A 95 -7.49 -4.57 -2.11
C LEU A 95 -8.11 -5.97 -2.17
N LYS A 96 -8.78 -6.39 -1.12
CA LYS A 96 -9.57 -7.64 -1.05
C LYS A 96 -8.77 -8.90 -1.39
N GLY A 97 -7.45 -8.88 -1.13
CA GLY A 97 -6.57 -10.02 -1.40
C GLY A 97 -6.30 -10.26 -2.88
N LYS A 98 -6.54 -9.26 -3.74
CA LYS A 98 -6.40 -9.41 -5.19
C LYS A 98 -5.19 -8.71 -5.79
N TYR A 99 -4.50 -7.89 -5.00
CA TYR A 99 -3.35 -7.10 -5.46
C TYR A 99 -2.14 -7.39 -4.61
N GLU A 100 -0.99 -7.50 -5.28
CA GLU A 100 0.29 -7.55 -4.58
C GLU A 100 0.56 -6.17 -3.97
N TYR A 101 0.99 -6.12 -2.71
CA TYR A 101 1.34 -4.85 -2.09
C TYR A 101 2.47 -5.00 -1.08
N VAL A 102 3.16 -3.89 -0.85
CA VAL A 102 4.14 -3.73 0.22
C VAL A 102 3.65 -2.59 1.11
N ILE A 103 3.66 -2.81 2.41
CA ILE A 103 3.32 -1.79 3.39
C ILE A 103 4.51 -1.52 4.30
N ALA A 104 4.81 -0.24 4.50
CA ALA A 104 5.85 0.21 5.43
C ALA A 104 5.27 1.30 6.31
N THR A 105 5.51 1.20 7.61
CA THR A 105 5.09 2.21 8.57
C THR A 105 6.28 3.11 8.88
N HIS A 106 6.14 4.39 8.57
CA HIS A 106 7.14 5.41 8.86
C HIS A 106 6.81 6.11 10.17
N ILE A 107 7.86 6.41 10.93
CA ILE A 107 7.74 7.14 12.18
C ILE A 107 8.56 8.42 12.04
N ASP A 108 7.90 9.58 12.14
CA ASP A 108 8.57 10.86 11.99
C ASP A 108 8.01 11.84 13.03
N LYS A 109 8.85 12.26 13.98
CA LYS A 109 8.51 13.25 15.02
C LYS A 109 7.21 12.89 15.77
N GLY A 110 7.02 11.60 16.06
CA GLY A 110 5.82 11.13 16.75
C GLY A 110 4.60 10.91 15.86
N HIS A 111 4.70 11.23 14.57
CA HIS A 111 3.67 10.92 13.59
C HIS A 111 3.92 9.55 12.98
N CYS A 112 2.87 8.76 12.86
CA CYS A 112 2.94 7.49 12.15
C CYS A 112 2.27 7.65 10.78
N HIS A 113 2.92 7.12 9.75
CA HIS A 113 2.40 7.12 8.38
C HIS A 113 2.55 5.71 7.80
N ASN A 114 1.48 5.17 7.30
CA ASN A 114 1.56 3.92 6.53
C ASN A 114 1.68 4.26 5.06
N HIS A 115 2.65 3.64 4.39
CA HIS A 115 2.84 3.74 2.96
C HIS A 115 2.58 2.37 2.36
N ILE A 116 1.57 2.28 1.52
CA ILE A 116 1.18 1.03 0.86
C ILE A 116 1.35 1.24 -0.63
N ILE A 117 2.26 0.46 -1.24
CA ILE A 117 2.43 0.48 -2.69
C ILE A 117 1.88 -0.84 -3.23
N PHE A 118 0.88 -0.75 -4.09
CA PHE A 118 0.25 -1.93 -4.67
C PHE A 118 0.29 -1.89 -6.19
N ASN A 119 0.29 -3.08 -6.79
CA ASN A 119 0.38 -3.21 -8.25
C ASN A 119 -0.89 -2.65 -8.91
N ALA A 120 -0.72 -2.13 -10.12
CA ALA A 120 -1.83 -1.57 -10.88
C ALA A 120 -2.79 -2.62 -11.42
N VAL A 121 -2.36 -3.87 -11.51
CA VAL A 121 -3.20 -4.96 -12.00
C VAL A 121 -3.42 -5.99 -10.92
N ASN A 122 -4.60 -6.57 -10.91
CA ASN A 122 -5.03 -7.63 -10.04
C ASN A 122 -4.39 -8.94 -10.52
N TYR A 123 -3.77 -9.71 -9.63
CA TYR A 123 -3.12 -10.96 -10.03
C TYR A 123 -4.10 -12.13 -10.13
N VAL A 124 -5.37 -11.94 -9.76
CA VAL A 124 -6.41 -12.97 -9.85
C VAL A 124 -7.06 -12.98 -11.23
N ASP A 125 -7.53 -11.82 -11.71
CA ASP A 125 -8.23 -11.71 -13.00
C ASP A 125 -7.56 -10.75 -13.97
N PHE A 126 -6.42 -10.15 -13.58
CA PHE A 126 -5.59 -9.24 -14.38
C PHE A 126 -6.28 -7.94 -14.79
N HIS A 127 -7.38 -7.56 -14.14
CA HIS A 127 -8.00 -6.27 -14.39
C HIS A 127 -7.19 -5.15 -13.72
N ALA A 128 -7.17 -3.98 -14.38
CA ALA A 128 -6.50 -2.82 -13.84
C ALA A 128 -7.31 -2.22 -12.68
N TYR A 129 -6.60 -1.74 -11.67
CA TYR A 129 -7.21 -0.99 -10.57
C TYR A 129 -7.77 0.32 -11.09
N ARG A 130 -8.97 0.66 -10.68
CA ARG A 130 -9.60 1.93 -11.01
C ARG A 130 -9.86 2.71 -9.73
N SER A 131 -9.20 3.87 -9.63
CA SER A 131 -9.42 4.79 -8.54
C SER A 131 -10.55 5.75 -8.90
N ASN A 132 -11.46 5.99 -7.98
CA ASN A 132 -12.49 7.01 -8.15
C ASN A 132 -12.72 7.71 -6.81
N LYS A 133 -13.29 8.93 -6.87
CA LYS A 133 -13.53 9.75 -5.68
C LYS A 133 -14.45 9.06 -4.69
N ARG A 134 -15.43 8.34 -5.17
CA ARG A 134 -16.40 7.63 -4.33
C ARG A 134 -15.72 6.54 -3.50
N THR A 135 -14.79 5.80 -4.11
CA THR A 135 -14.03 4.78 -3.40
C THR A 135 -13.19 5.41 -2.30
N CYS A 136 -12.52 6.53 -2.60
CA CYS A 136 -11.72 7.24 -1.61
C CYS A 136 -12.55 7.78 -0.45
N LEU A 137 -13.76 8.25 -0.71
CA LEU A 137 -14.66 8.77 0.32
C LEU A 137 -15.27 7.67 1.19
N LEU A 138 -15.51 6.49 0.62
CA LEU A 138 -16.10 5.37 1.36
C LEU A 138 -15.13 4.74 2.37
N TYR A 139 -13.83 4.86 2.12
CA TYR A 139 -12.81 4.26 2.97
C TYR A 139 -12.12 5.31 3.82
N THR A 140 -12.90 5.92 4.74
CA THR A 140 -12.29 6.68 5.83
C THR A 140 -11.61 5.68 6.74
N SER A 141 -10.31 5.88 7.02
CA SER A 141 -9.55 4.95 7.84
C SER A 141 -10.15 4.86 9.24
N PRO A 142 -10.46 3.66 9.74
CA PRO A 142 -10.95 3.54 11.11
C PRO A 142 -9.84 3.89 12.10
N SER A 143 -10.22 4.45 13.25
CA SER A 143 -9.28 4.65 14.33
C SER A 143 -9.02 3.29 15.02
N PRO A 144 -7.90 3.13 15.75
CA PRO A 144 -7.64 1.89 16.49
C PRO A 144 -8.76 1.54 17.48
N ARG A 145 -9.46 2.54 18.01
CA ARG A 145 -10.59 2.33 18.90
C ARG A 145 -11.77 1.66 18.18
N ASP A 146 -12.03 2.07 16.95
CA ASP A 146 -13.09 1.47 16.15
C ASP A 146 -12.79 0.00 15.85
N LEU A 147 -11.52 -0.32 15.63
CA LEU A 147 -11.10 -1.70 15.39
C LEU A 147 -11.22 -2.57 16.61
N SER A 148 -10.97 -2.03 17.81
CA SER A 148 -11.04 -2.79 19.04
C SER A 148 -12.46 -3.14 19.46
N THR A 149 -13.47 -2.50 18.89
CA THR A 149 -14.88 -2.75 19.19
C THR A 149 -15.54 -3.73 18.21
N SER A 150 -14.82 -4.15 17.20
CA SER A 150 -15.39 -5.04 16.18
C SER A 150 -15.18 -6.55 16.46
#